data_50a4f010f9748465677945133dfaf951
#
_entry.id   50a4f010f9748465677945133dfaf951
#
_cell.length_a   1.000
_cell.length_b   1.000
_cell.length_c   1.000
_cell.angle_alpha   90.00
_cell.angle_beta   90.00
_cell.angle_gamma   90.00
#
_symmetry.space_group_name_H-M   'P 1'
#
loop_
_entity.id
_entity.type
_entity.pdbx_description
1 polymer ?
#
loop_
_entity_poly.entity_id
_entity_poly.type
_entity_poly.pdbx_seq_one_letter_code
_entity_poly.pdbx_strand_id
1 'polypeptide(L)'
;LKSGAALSNSLPDGRVGARTSARTDATVIGLIGLAHGCSHFFHMLLPPLFPTFHREFGLNYAELALLVTVFFVISGVGQALAGFLVDRVGARPVLFCALGCFVAAALAAASAHGYAGLALAAALAGLGNAPFHPADFTILNKCVSAPRLGHAFSVHGITGNLGWAAAWMFLIGIGDAMGSWRTAYLCAALLPLCVLALLTWQRRSVDDRRGEWAHEKAGAVRPAVAEHALAFLRLPSVWLCFSFFFFSTAALAAIQSFAGPSLARLYGLPASVTAAVVTGYMLCGALGMVAGGFLVGRVERLEKTIAVAMTASGAVLLLVATGVLPGLAAGALVALAGIGTGLAGPSRDMLIKRAAPPGATGRVYGTVYSGLDVGFATGAPVFGSLLDHGLPQGVFAGAALALLLGVATAGLVGVRVSVRARALAGA
;
A
#
# COMPACT_ATOMS: atom_id res chain seq x y z
N LEU A 1 -22.86 71.40 -9.84
CA LEU A 1 -22.22 71.26 -8.53
C LEU A 1 -22.90 70.18 -7.75
N LYS A 2 -22.42 68.92 -7.80
CA LYS A 2 -22.23 68.01 -6.68
C LYS A 2 -21.62 66.69 -7.21
N SER A 3 -20.39 66.53 -6.84
CA SER A 3 -19.57 65.35 -6.97
C SER A 3 -20.25 64.13 -6.34
N GLY A 4 -20.45 63.07 -7.13
CA GLY A 4 -20.84 61.76 -6.64
C GLY A 4 -19.62 60.84 -6.68
N ALA A 5 -18.98 60.63 -5.52
CA ALA A 5 -17.89 59.65 -5.35
C ALA A 5 -18.46 58.25 -5.45
N ALA A 6 -18.07 57.50 -6.48
CA ALA A 6 -18.32 56.08 -6.58
C ALA A 6 -17.42 55.34 -5.57
N LEU A 7 -18.01 54.81 -4.52
CA LEU A 7 -17.37 53.84 -3.62
C LEU A 7 -17.22 52.52 -4.40
N SER A 8 -16.02 52.24 -4.89
CA SER A 8 -15.63 50.91 -5.37
C SER A 8 -15.57 49.95 -4.19
N ASN A 9 -16.62 49.17 -4.01
CA ASN A 9 -16.65 48.02 -3.12
C ASN A 9 -15.76 46.93 -3.76
N SER A 10 -14.45 46.99 -3.54
CA SER A 10 -13.55 45.88 -3.76
C SER A 10 -13.82 44.83 -2.67
N LEU A 11 -14.61 43.83 -2.98
CA LEU A 11 -14.71 42.63 -2.21
C LEU A 11 -13.29 42.04 -2.03
N PRO A 12 -12.87 41.67 -0.82
CA PRO A 12 -11.59 41.02 -0.64
C PRO A 12 -11.61 39.67 -1.36
N ASP A 13 -10.70 39.58 -2.33
CA ASP A 13 -10.43 38.37 -3.14
C ASP A 13 -10.23 37.18 -2.19
N GLY A 14 -11.23 36.29 -2.17
CA GLY A 14 -11.29 35.12 -1.30
C GLY A 14 -10.22 34.08 -1.68
N ARG A 15 -8.95 34.40 -1.50
CA ARG A 15 -7.85 33.43 -1.56
C ARG A 15 -7.77 32.64 -0.27
N VAL A 16 -8.79 31.83 0.00
CA VAL A 16 -8.70 30.75 0.97
C VAL A 16 -8.04 29.57 0.25
N GLY A 17 -6.77 29.38 0.57
CA GLY A 17 -5.96 28.26 0.06
C GLY A 17 -4.53 28.73 -0.06
N ALA A 18 -3.78 28.77 1.04
CA ALA A 18 -2.32 28.93 0.96
C ALA A 18 -1.82 27.82 0.03
N ARG A 19 -1.45 28.17 -1.21
CA ARG A 19 -0.78 27.25 -2.14
C ARG A 19 0.50 26.78 -1.47
N THR A 20 0.52 25.55 -0.99
CA THR A 20 1.76 24.96 -0.49
C THR A 20 2.80 25.05 -1.59
N SER A 21 4.03 25.44 -1.25
CA SER A 21 5.09 25.55 -2.25
C SER A 21 5.42 24.15 -2.80
N ALA A 22 5.92 24.07 -4.02
CA ALA A 22 6.39 22.81 -4.60
C ALA A 22 7.42 22.11 -3.69
N ARG A 23 8.25 22.89 -3.00
CA ARG A 23 9.23 22.40 -2.05
C ARG A 23 8.60 21.80 -0.80
N THR A 24 7.53 22.39 -0.29
CA THR A 24 6.77 21.85 0.86
C THR A 24 6.12 20.53 0.50
N ASP A 25 5.44 20.45 -0.64
CA ASP A 25 4.83 19.21 -1.12
C ASP A 25 5.87 18.11 -1.31
N ALA A 26 7.00 18.40 -1.96
CA ALA A 26 8.08 17.43 -2.16
C ALA A 26 8.66 16.93 -0.82
N THR A 27 8.78 17.78 0.18
CA THR A 27 9.21 17.40 1.52
C THR A 27 8.25 16.42 2.17
N VAL A 28 6.94 16.72 2.16
CA VAL A 28 5.92 15.83 2.73
C VAL A 28 5.90 14.47 2.00
N ILE A 29 5.90 14.51 0.67
CA ILE A 29 5.91 13.29 -0.17
C ILE A 29 7.13 12.43 0.13
N GLY A 30 8.33 13.03 0.23
CA GLY A 30 9.56 12.31 0.54
C GLY A 30 9.56 11.71 1.95
N LEU A 31 9.11 12.46 2.95
CA LEU A 31 9.04 11.99 4.34
C LEU A 31 8.07 10.81 4.50
N ILE A 32 6.87 10.93 3.95
CA ILE A 32 5.86 9.87 4.01
C ILE A 32 6.30 8.69 3.14
N GLY A 33 6.89 8.92 1.96
CA GLY A 33 7.45 7.86 1.13
C GLY A 33 8.53 7.06 1.87
N LEU A 34 9.45 7.75 2.58
CA LEU A 34 10.49 7.08 3.38
C LEU A 34 9.88 6.24 4.51
N ALA A 35 8.90 6.78 5.24
CA ALA A 35 8.20 6.06 6.29
C ALA A 35 7.48 4.84 5.74
N HIS A 36 6.81 4.96 4.59
CA HIS A 36 6.12 3.88 3.92
C HIS A 36 7.08 2.79 3.41
N GLY A 37 8.21 3.18 2.83
CA GLY A 37 9.27 2.24 2.45
C GLY A 37 9.79 1.45 3.65
N CYS A 38 9.95 2.11 4.81
CA CYS A 38 10.30 1.44 6.06
C CYS A 38 9.21 0.43 6.49
N SER A 39 7.93 0.77 6.37
CA SER A 39 6.82 -0.15 6.66
C SER A 39 6.90 -1.41 5.79
N HIS A 40 7.05 -1.26 4.48
CA HIS A 40 7.17 -2.40 3.56
C HIS A 40 8.45 -3.23 3.76
N PHE A 41 9.55 -2.60 4.18
CA PHE A 41 10.72 -3.33 4.64
C PHE A 41 10.34 -4.31 5.78
N PHE A 42 9.54 -3.86 6.74
CA PHE A 42 9.09 -4.67 7.87
C PHE A 42 8.04 -5.73 7.52
N HIS A 43 7.34 -5.64 6.38
CA HIS A 43 6.57 -6.76 5.84
C HIS A 43 7.46 -7.98 5.58
N MET A 44 8.70 -7.74 5.15
CA MET A 44 9.70 -8.77 4.84
C MET A 44 10.69 -8.98 5.99
N LEU A 45 10.30 -8.65 7.24
CA LEU A 45 11.21 -8.78 8.38
C LEU A 45 11.69 -10.22 8.58
N LEU A 46 10.79 -11.21 8.48
CA LEU A 46 11.13 -12.60 8.77
C LEU A 46 11.40 -13.47 7.53
N PRO A 47 10.65 -13.36 6.41
CA PRO A 47 10.76 -14.27 5.28
C PRO A 47 12.15 -14.49 4.70
N PRO A 48 13.03 -13.47 4.56
CA PRO A 48 14.37 -13.66 4.03
C PRO A 48 15.23 -14.66 4.83
N LEU A 49 14.97 -14.78 6.13
CA LEU A 49 15.74 -15.62 7.04
C LEU A 49 15.06 -16.95 7.39
N PHE A 50 13.98 -17.32 6.73
CA PHE A 50 13.29 -18.61 6.92
C PHE A 50 14.23 -19.82 6.81
N PRO A 51 15.15 -19.91 5.82
CA PRO A 51 16.10 -21.02 5.79
C PRO A 51 17.03 -21.07 7.03
N THR A 52 17.35 -19.92 7.60
CA THR A 52 18.16 -19.82 8.82
C THR A 52 17.37 -20.31 10.04
N PHE A 53 16.11 -19.88 10.19
CA PHE A 53 15.24 -20.32 11.29
C PHE A 53 14.88 -21.80 11.20
N HIS A 54 14.69 -22.33 9.98
CA HIS A 54 14.50 -23.76 9.76
C HIS A 54 15.69 -24.56 10.30
N ARG A 55 16.92 -24.15 10.02
CA ARG A 55 18.16 -24.83 10.45
C ARG A 55 18.45 -24.63 11.94
N GLU A 56 18.28 -23.41 12.47
CA GLU A 56 18.69 -23.07 13.85
C GLU A 56 17.66 -23.51 14.90
N PHE A 57 16.37 -23.36 14.56
CA PHE A 57 15.28 -23.65 15.50
C PHE A 57 14.49 -24.91 15.15
N GLY A 58 14.82 -25.61 14.06
CA GLY A 58 14.12 -26.83 13.64
C GLY A 58 12.67 -26.57 13.18
N LEU A 59 12.31 -25.33 12.88
CA LEU A 59 10.94 -24.94 12.46
C LEU A 59 10.68 -25.42 11.04
N ASN A 60 9.53 -26.03 10.81
CA ASN A 60 9.08 -26.38 9.46
C ASN A 60 8.52 -25.14 8.71
N TYR A 61 8.37 -25.24 7.38
CA TYR A 61 7.91 -24.10 6.57
C TYR A 61 6.44 -23.72 6.83
N ALA A 62 5.61 -24.63 7.28
CA ALA A 62 4.24 -24.32 7.70
C ALA A 62 4.23 -23.44 8.96
N GLU A 63 5.08 -23.73 9.94
CA GLU A 63 5.25 -22.89 11.13
C GLU A 63 5.78 -21.50 10.77
N LEU A 64 6.76 -21.44 9.86
CA LEU A 64 7.30 -20.18 9.37
C LEU A 64 6.24 -19.37 8.58
N ALA A 65 5.39 -20.04 7.79
CA ALA A 65 4.27 -19.40 7.10
C ALA A 65 3.24 -18.83 8.07
N LEU A 66 2.98 -19.49 9.21
CA LEU A 66 2.09 -18.96 10.24
C LEU A 66 2.59 -17.65 10.84
N LEU A 67 3.91 -17.41 10.91
CA LEU A 67 4.46 -16.12 11.35
C LEU A 67 4.04 -14.98 10.40
N VAL A 68 4.02 -15.25 9.09
CA VAL A 68 3.52 -14.29 8.10
C VAL A 68 2.01 -14.05 8.28
N THR A 69 1.25 -15.12 8.54
CA THR A 69 -0.18 -15.00 8.84
C THR A 69 -0.43 -14.16 10.09
N VAL A 70 0.35 -14.36 11.18
CA VAL A 70 0.26 -13.52 12.38
C VAL A 70 0.47 -12.05 12.05
N PHE A 71 1.50 -11.72 11.27
CA PHE A 71 1.73 -10.36 10.82
C PHE A 71 0.52 -9.78 10.08
N PHE A 72 0.03 -10.45 9.03
CA PHE A 72 -1.03 -9.92 8.18
C PHE A 72 -2.41 -9.89 8.84
N VAL A 73 -2.71 -10.82 9.74
CA VAL A 73 -3.96 -10.79 10.52
C VAL A 73 -3.95 -9.60 11.48
N ILE A 74 -2.86 -9.39 12.23
CA ILE A 74 -2.75 -8.26 13.16
C ILE A 74 -2.74 -6.94 12.39
N SER A 75 -2.00 -6.87 11.28
CA SER A 75 -1.97 -5.70 10.41
C SER A 75 -3.36 -5.39 9.84
N GLY A 76 -4.05 -6.36 9.24
CA GLY A 76 -5.33 -6.13 8.58
C GLY A 76 -6.45 -5.73 9.54
N VAL A 77 -6.57 -6.45 10.66
CA VAL A 77 -7.53 -6.07 11.72
C VAL A 77 -7.16 -4.71 12.32
N GLY A 78 -5.89 -4.54 12.66
CA GLY A 78 -5.38 -3.29 13.21
C GLY A 78 -5.54 -2.12 12.25
N GLN A 79 -5.36 -2.31 10.94
CA GLN A 79 -5.50 -1.28 9.92
C GLN A 79 -6.95 -0.77 9.81
N ALA A 80 -7.93 -1.67 9.88
CA ALA A 80 -9.34 -1.30 9.92
C ALA A 80 -9.68 -0.45 11.17
N LEU A 81 -9.07 -0.77 12.31
CA LEU A 81 -9.27 -0.04 13.58
C LEU A 81 -8.43 1.24 13.65
N ALA A 82 -7.23 1.24 13.08
CA ALA A 82 -6.32 2.38 13.13
C ALA A 82 -6.89 3.63 12.45
N GLY A 83 -7.78 3.47 11.46
CA GLY A 83 -8.48 4.60 10.85
C GLY A 83 -9.31 5.42 11.85
N PHE A 84 -9.95 4.78 12.82
CA PHE A 84 -10.69 5.47 13.89
C PHE A 84 -9.75 6.22 14.84
N LEU A 85 -8.58 5.63 15.12
CA LEU A 85 -7.57 6.25 15.95
C LEU A 85 -6.97 7.48 15.26
N VAL A 86 -6.65 7.36 13.96
CA VAL A 86 -6.14 8.47 13.14
C VAL A 86 -7.13 9.62 13.07
N ASP A 87 -8.41 9.35 12.85
CA ASP A 87 -9.45 10.39 12.81
C ASP A 87 -9.63 11.09 14.16
N ARG A 88 -9.38 10.39 15.29
CA ARG A 88 -9.55 10.92 16.65
C ARG A 88 -8.33 11.68 17.16
N VAL A 89 -7.13 11.13 17.04
CA VAL A 89 -5.91 11.67 17.65
C VAL A 89 -4.98 12.35 16.64
N GLY A 90 -5.25 12.22 15.33
CA GLY A 90 -4.41 12.70 14.22
C GLY A 90 -3.45 11.64 13.72
N ALA A 91 -3.03 11.80 12.46
CA ALA A 91 -2.19 10.81 11.77
C ALA A 91 -0.74 10.81 12.27
N ARG A 92 -0.16 11.98 12.53
CA ARG A 92 1.24 12.11 12.94
C ARG A 92 1.61 11.31 14.20
N PRO A 93 0.92 11.45 15.37
CA PRO A 93 1.30 10.69 16.56
C PRO A 93 1.12 9.17 16.37
N VAL A 94 0.12 8.76 15.60
CA VAL A 94 -0.13 7.34 15.29
C VAL A 94 1.02 6.76 14.45
N LEU A 95 1.50 7.50 13.44
CA LEU A 95 2.64 7.11 12.61
C LEU A 95 3.93 6.98 13.45
N PHE A 96 4.15 7.89 14.41
CA PHE A 96 5.31 7.82 15.30
C PHE A 96 5.29 6.59 16.21
N CYS A 97 4.13 6.25 16.77
CA CYS A 97 3.95 5.01 17.54
C CYS A 97 4.19 3.76 16.68
N ALA A 98 3.74 3.78 15.43
CA ALA A 98 3.94 2.69 14.48
C ALA A 98 5.42 2.41 14.20
N LEU A 99 6.23 3.45 14.00
CA LEU A 99 7.68 3.32 13.86
C LEU A 99 8.33 2.76 15.13
N GLY A 100 7.83 3.15 16.30
CA GLY A 100 8.26 2.55 17.59
C GLY A 100 7.97 1.06 17.67
N CYS A 101 6.83 0.61 17.16
CA CYS A 101 6.50 -0.83 17.08
C CYS A 101 7.48 -1.58 16.17
N PHE A 102 7.94 -0.99 15.05
CA PHE A 102 8.96 -1.61 14.20
C PHE A 102 10.31 -1.74 14.89
N VAL A 103 10.72 -0.72 15.66
CA VAL A 103 11.93 -0.84 16.50
C VAL A 103 11.79 -2.05 17.44
N ALA A 104 10.67 -2.13 18.17
CA ALA A 104 10.41 -3.23 19.08
C ALA A 104 10.36 -4.58 18.36
N ALA A 105 9.78 -4.65 17.16
CA ALA A 105 9.73 -5.86 16.34
C ALA A 105 11.13 -6.36 15.95
N ALA A 106 12.00 -5.45 15.49
CA ALA A 106 13.37 -5.79 15.11
C ALA A 106 14.18 -6.26 16.33
N LEU A 107 14.03 -5.61 17.49
CA LEU A 107 14.68 -6.03 18.74
C LEU A 107 14.15 -7.39 19.23
N ALA A 108 12.83 -7.63 19.14
CA ALA A 108 12.24 -8.92 19.46
C ALA A 108 12.77 -10.03 18.54
N ALA A 109 12.90 -9.75 17.23
CA ALA A 109 13.49 -10.68 16.28
C ALA A 109 14.96 -10.97 16.62
N ALA A 110 15.78 -9.95 16.90
CA ALA A 110 17.18 -10.10 17.27
C ALA A 110 17.37 -10.95 18.54
N SER A 111 16.45 -10.85 19.50
CA SER A 111 16.48 -11.60 20.76
C SER A 111 15.72 -12.93 20.71
N ALA A 112 15.19 -13.34 19.56
CA ALA A 112 14.42 -14.57 19.45
C ALA A 112 15.28 -15.83 19.64
N HIS A 113 14.78 -16.78 20.44
CA HIS A 113 15.39 -18.08 20.72
C HIS A 113 14.52 -19.24 20.22
N GLY A 114 13.49 -18.95 19.41
CA GLY A 114 12.58 -19.93 18.84
C GLY A 114 11.30 -19.29 18.33
N TYR A 115 10.30 -20.12 18.04
CA TYR A 115 9.04 -19.71 17.41
C TYR A 115 8.33 -18.57 18.15
N ALA A 116 8.22 -18.64 19.49
CA ALA A 116 7.49 -17.62 20.27
C ALA A 116 8.11 -16.22 20.15
N GLY A 117 9.45 -16.11 20.15
CA GLY A 117 10.14 -14.83 19.93
C GLY A 117 9.92 -14.27 18.52
N LEU A 118 9.96 -15.14 17.51
CA LEU A 118 9.66 -14.77 16.13
C LEU A 118 8.18 -14.36 15.96
N ALA A 119 7.26 -15.07 16.62
CA ALA A 119 5.84 -14.72 16.61
C ALA A 119 5.57 -13.37 17.28
N LEU A 120 6.26 -13.06 18.38
CA LEU A 120 6.22 -11.73 19.00
C LEU A 120 6.74 -10.65 18.04
N ALA A 121 7.84 -10.89 17.33
CA ALA A 121 8.39 -9.98 16.34
C ALA A 121 7.39 -9.75 15.19
N ALA A 122 6.76 -10.82 14.67
CA ALA A 122 5.72 -10.75 13.64
C ALA A 122 4.51 -9.93 14.11
N ALA A 123 4.05 -10.17 15.36
CA ALA A 123 2.93 -9.46 15.95
C ALA A 123 3.21 -7.95 16.11
N LEU A 124 4.39 -7.61 16.63
CA LEU A 124 4.82 -6.20 16.79
C LEU A 124 4.99 -5.52 15.42
N ALA A 125 5.54 -6.21 14.43
CA ALA A 125 5.67 -5.69 13.08
C ALA A 125 4.28 -5.48 12.43
N GLY A 126 3.34 -6.43 12.59
CA GLY A 126 1.96 -6.28 12.14
C GLY A 126 1.23 -5.11 12.80
N LEU A 127 1.42 -4.93 14.12
CA LEU A 127 0.87 -3.79 14.85
C LEU A 127 1.47 -2.45 14.36
N GLY A 128 2.78 -2.42 14.10
CA GLY A 128 3.45 -1.27 13.51
C GLY A 128 2.94 -0.96 12.11
N ASN A 129 2.68 -1.98 11.28
CA ASN A 129 2.19 -1.80 9.91
C ASN A 129 0.74 -1.29 9.85
N ALA A 130 -0.10 -1.73 10.76
CA ALA A 130 -1.53 -1.46 10.77
C ALA A 130 -1.94 0.00 10.51
N PRO A 131 -1.35 1.02 11.15
CA PRO A 131 -1.79 2.39 10.96
C PRO A 131 -1.16 3.11 9.76
N PHE A 132 -0.22 2.51 9.02
CA PHE A 132 0.51 3.22 7.97
C PHE A 132 -0.41 3.77 6.87
N HIS A 133 -1.20 2.93 6.23
CA HIS A 133 -2.06 3.41 5.15
C HIS A 133 -3.07 4.48 5.61
N PRO A 134 -3.84 4.30 6.72
CA PRO A 134 -4.73 5.36 7.18
C PRO A 134 -3.98 6.65 7.58
N ALA A 135 -2.80 6.55 8.19
CA ALA A 135 -2.01 7.72 8.58
C ALA A 135 -1.36 8.41 7.38
N ASP A 136 -0.68 7.66 6.53
CA ASP A 136 0.02 8.17 5.35
C ASP A 136 -0.93 8.90 4.40
N PHE A 137 -2.04 8.25 4.03
CA PHE A 137 -3.01 8.87 3.14
C PHE A 137 -3.72 10.06 3.79
N THR A 138 -3.92 10.07 5.10
CA THR A 138 -4.45 11.24 5.81
C THR A 138 -3.48 12.42 5.70
N ILE A 139 -2.18 12.21 5.97
CA ILE A 139 -1.16 13.26 5.86
C ILE A 139 -1.04 13.73 4.40
N LEU A 140 -0.92 12.80 3.43
CA LEU A 140 -0.79 13.17 2.02
C LEU A 140 -2.01 13.97 1.53
N ASN A 141 -3.23 13.55 1.86
CA ASN A 141 -4.44 14.25 1.45
C ASN A 141 -4.62 15.64 2.09
N LYS A 142 -4.13 15.84 3.32
CA LYS A 142 -4.25 17.12 4.05
C LYS A 142 -3.08 18.07 3.80
N CYS A 143 -1.85 17.53 3.58
CA CYS A 143 -0.64 18.34 3.54
C CYS A 143 -0.06 18.55 2.13
N VAL A 144 -0.51 17.79 1.12
CA VAL A 144 -0.05 17.92 -0.27
C VAL A 144 -1.12 18.58 -1.13
N SER A 145 -0.72 19.50 -2.00
CA SER A 145 -1.62 20.20 -2.93
C SER A 145 -2.28 19.23 -3.92
N ALA A 146 -3.55 19.47 -4.26
CA ALA A 146 -4.34 18.62 -5.14
C ALA A 146 -3.67 18.27 -6.49
N PRO A 147 -2.98 19.21 -7.19
CA PRO A 147 -2.31 18.89 -8.45
C PRO A 147 -1.16 17.86 -8.32
N ARG A 148 -0.59 17.68 -7.12
CA ARG A 148 0.55 16.78 -6.88
C ARG A 148 0.18 15.47 -6.17
N LEU A 149 -1.09 15.27 -5.82
CA LEU A 149 -1.52 14.05 -5.13
C LEU A 149 -1.30 12.77 -5.94
N GLY A 150 -1.46 12.82 -7.26
CA GLY A 150 -1.17 11.68 -8.12
C GLY A 150 0.30 11.25 -8.02
N HIS A 151 1.23 12.22 -8.03
CA HIS A 151 2.65 11.97 -7.82
C HIS A 151 2.95 11.47 -6.41
N ALA A 152 2.27 12.03 -5.39
CA ALA A 152 2.41 11.58 -4.01
C ALA A 152 2.04 10.09 -3.85
N PHE A 153 0.92 9.67 -4.44
CA PHE A 153 0.49 8.26 -4.43
C PHE A 153 1.44 7.36 -5.22
N SER A 154 2.02 7.84 -6.33
CA SER A 154 3.03 7.10 -7.06
C SER A 154 4.31 6.90 -6.23
N VAL A 155 4.83 7.96 -5.63
CA VAL A 155 6.02 7.88 -4.76
C VAL A 155 5.77 6.95 -3.58
N HIS A 156 4.61 7.06 -2.92
CA HIS A 156 4.19 6.17 -1.85
C HIS A 156 4.23 4.69 -2.29
N GLY A 157 3.62 4.35 -3.44
CA GLY A 157 3.65 2.99 -3.95
C GLY A 157 5.05 2.51 -4.37
N ILE A 158 5.86 3.38 -5.00
CA ILE A 158 7.24 3.06 -5.40
C ILE A 158 8.10 2.77 -4.17
N THR A 159 8.02 3.61 -3.14
CA THR A 159 8.82 3.42 -1.92
C THR A 159 8.42 2.15 -1.19
N GLY A 160 7.14 1.73 -1.24
CA GLY A 160 6.71 0.43 -0.75
C GLY A 160 7.40 -0.72 -1.47
N ASN A 161 7.40 -0.73 -2.81
CA ASN A 161 8.11 -1.75 -3.59
C ASN A 161 9.61 -1.79 -3.31
N LEU A 162 10.24 -0.61 -3.17
CA LEU A 162 11.65 -0.52 -2.81
C LEU A 162 11.92 -1.04 -1.41
N GLY A 163 11.01 -0.81 -0.47
CA GLY A 163 11.08 -1.36 0.89
C GLY A 163 11.12 -2.89 0.90
N TRP A 164 10.21 -3.55 0.15
CA TRP A 164 10.22 -5.00 -0.01
C TRP A 164 11.53 -5.51 -0.62
N ALA A 165 11.99 -4.90 -1.70
CA ALA A 165 13.24 -5.29 -2.35
C ALA A 165 14.46 -5.10 -1.42
N ALA A 166 14.50 -3.97 -0.70
CA ALA A 166 15.60 -3.64 0.20
C ALA A 166 15.73 -4.61 1.37
N ALA A 167 14.62 -5.14 1.89
CA ALA A 167 14.65 -6.04 3.04
C ALA A 167 15.46 -7.32 2.78
N TRP A 168 15.30 -7.92 1.61
CA TRP A 168 16.04 -9.12 1.22
C TRP A 168 17.54 -8.87 1.14
N MET A 169 17.94 -7.82 0.44
CA MET A 169 19.36 -7.45 0.29
C MET A 169 19.98 -7.07 1.64
N PHE A 170 19.24 -6.31 2.45
CA PHE A 170 19.73 -5.80 3.73
C PHE A 170 19.93 -6.92 4.75
N LEU A 171 18.89 -7.75 4.99
CA LEU A 171 18.92 -8.76 6.04
C LEU A 171 19.92 -9.87 5.72
N ILE A 172 19.94 -10.37 4.48
CA ILE A 172 20.88 -11.40 4.05
C ILE A 172 22.28 -10.81 3.98
N GLY A 173 22.48 -9.67 3.32
CA GLY A 173 23.80 -9.06 3.13
C GLY A 173 24.47 -8.66 4.43
N ILE A 174 23.75 -8.07 5.39
CA ILE A 174 24.33 -7.77 6.72
C ILE A 174 24.54 -9.04 7.52
N GLY A 175 23.60 -10.00 7.45
CA GLY A 175 23.72 -11.29 8.14
C GLY A 175 24.99 -12.03 7.71
N ASP A 176 25.26 -12.09 6.42
CA ASP A 176 26.44 -12.73 5.86
C ASP A 176 27.72 -11.95 6.19
N ALA A 177 27.72 -10.63 6.00
CA ALA A 177 28.87 -9.76 6.26
C ALA A 177 29.30 -9.76 7.74
N MET A 178 28.33 -9.83 8.66
CA MET A 178 28.56 -9.77 10.11
C MET A 178 28.59 -11.19 10.76
N GLY A 179 28.36 -12.24 9.98
CA GLY A 179 28.29 -13.61 10.48
C GLY A 179 27.14 -13.88 11.46
N SER A 180 26.12 -13.01 11.50
CA SER A 180 25.03 -13.10 12.48
C SER A 180 23.74 -12.45 11.96
N TRP A 181 22.70 -13.25 11.83
CA TRP A 181 21.36 -12.75 11.49
C TRP A 181 20.77 -11.86 12.61
N ARG A 182 21.17 -12.07 13.86
CA ARG A 182 20.75 -11.20 14.98
C ARG A 182 21.29 -9.78 14.81
N THR A 183 22.53 -9.65 14.36
CA THR A 183 23.14 -8.35 14.04
C THR A 183 22.40 -7.66 12.91
N ALA A 184 21.94 -8.41 11.89
CA ALA A 184 21.12 -7.84 10.81
C ALA A 184 19.82 -7.21 11.36
N TYR A 185 19.15 -7.83 12.33
CA TYR A 185 17.98 -7.25 12.97
C TYR A 185 18.29 -6.04 13.87
N LEU A 186 19.41 -6.07 14.59
CA LEU A 186 19.85 -4.88 15.34
C LEU A 186 20.11 -3.69 14.40
N CYS A 187 20.72 -3.94 13.25
CA CYS A 187 20.88 -2.92 12.20
C CYS A 187 19.52 -2.50 11.60
N ALA A 188 18.60 -3.46 11.40
CA ALA A 188 17.25 -3.16 10.91
C ALA A 188 16.47 -2.26 11.89
N ALA A 189 16.68 -2.35 13.20
CA ALA A 189 16.07 -1.47 14.18
C ALA A 189 16.48 0.01 14.02
N LEU A 190 17.65 0.27 13.44
CA LEU A 190 18.12 1.64 13.17
C LEU A 190 17.30 2.33 12.08
N LEU A 191 16.73 1.58 11.13
CA LEU A 191 15.94 2.17 10.04
C LEU A 191 14.73 2.95 10.56
N PRO A 192 13.78 2.34 11.32
CA PRO A 192 12.65 3.07 11.86
C PRO A 192 13.06 4.13 12.89
N LEU A 193 14.17 3.96 13.62
CA LEU A 193 14.72 5.01 14.50
C LEU A 193 15.17 6.23 13.72
N CYS A 194 15.91 6.05 12.63
CA CYS A 194 16.35 7.15 11.77
C CYS A 194 15.15 7.86 11.12
N VAL A 195 14.16 7.10 10.64
CA VAL A 195 12.95 7.67 10.08
C VAL A 195 12.16 8.45 11.14
N LEU A 196 12.01 7.91 12.35
CA LEU A 196 11.32 8.56 13.46
C LEU A 196 12.04 9.85 13.88
N ALA A 197 13.38 9.84 13.96
CA ALA A 197 14.18 11.03 14.26
C ALA A 197 13.98 12.10 13.18
N LEU A 198 14.01 11.73 11.90
CA LEU A 198 13.79 12.63 10.78
C LEU A 198 12.37 13.22 10.79
N LEU A 199 11.34 12.39 10.99
CA LEU A 199 9.95 12.85 11.09
C LEU A 199 9.72 13.75 12.31
N THR A 200 10.40 13.46 13.43
CA THR A 200 10.33 14.30 14.64
C THR A 200 10.98 15.66 14.39
N TRP A 201 12.12 15.69 13.70
CA TRP A 201 12.77 16.94 13.28
C TRP A 201 11.88 17.75 12.34
N GLN A 202 11.25 17.08 11.37
CA GLN A 202 10.35 17.67 10.38
C GLN A 202 8.86 17.62 10.79
N ARG A 203 8.56 17.46 12.08
CA ARG A 203 7.18 17.23 12.59
C ARG A 203 6.15 18.27 12.15
N ARG A 204 6.59 19.48 11.82
CA ARG A 204 5.73 20.57 11.33
C ARG A 204 5.26 20.32 9.89
N SER A 205 6.03 19.61 9.08
CA SER A 205 5.71 19.32 7.67
C SER A 205 4.66 18.22 7.54
N VAL A 206 4.61 17.30 8.50
CA VAL A 206 3.66 16.17 8.52
C VAL A 206 2.51 16.37 9.52
N ASP A 207 2.20 17.63 9.85
CA ASP A 207 1.13 17.98 10.78
C ASP A 207 -0.20 18.07 10.07
N ASP A 208 -0.99 17.00 10.14
CA ASP A 208 -2.30 16.85 9.51
C ASP A 208 -3.40 17.73 10.15
N ARG A 209 -3.14 18.34 11.33
CA ARG A 209 -4.08 19.23 12.04
C ARG A 209 -3.90 20.71 11.70
N ARG A 210 -2.84 21.09 11.01
CA ARG A 210 -2.58 22.51 10.65
C ARG A 210 -3.73 23.14 9.85
N GLY A 211 -4.37 22.38 8.96
CA GLY A 211 -5.51 22.85 8.18
C GLY A 211 -6.78 23.05 9.01
N GLU A 212 -7.01 22.20 9.99
CA GLU A 212 -8.19 22.26 10.87
C GLU A 212 -8.17 23.52 11.76
N TRP A 213 -7.00 23.89 12.28
CA TRP A 213 -6.83 25.13 13.07
C TRP A 213 -7.09 26.40 12.26
N ALA A 214 -6.78 26.39 10.96
CA ALA A 214 -7.09 27.49 10.07
C ALA A 214 -8.58 27.61 9.77
N HIS A 215 -9.28 26.49 9.60
CA HIS A 215 -10.73 26.44 9.39
C HIS A 215 -11.51 26.75 10.66
N GLU A 216 -11.06 26.33 11.82
CA GLU A 216 -11.68 26.64 13.12
C GLU A 216 -11.59 28.16 13.42
N LYS A 217 -10.45 28.78 13.12
CA LYS A 217 -10.29 30.24 13.21
C LYS A 217 -11.11 31.03 12.18
N ALA A 218 -11.44 30.44 11.04
CA ALA A 218 -12.25 31.06 10.00
C ALA A 218 -13.77 30.94 10.24
N GLY A 219 -14.22 30.38 11.36
CA GLY A 219 -15.64 30.27 11.70
C GLY A 219 -16.43 29.30 10.80
N ALA A 220 -15.74 28.39 10.10
CA ALA A 220 -16.40 27.40 9.28
C ALA A 220 -17.23 26.46 10.18
N VAL A 221 -18.55 26.51 9.99
CA VAL A 221 -19.51 25.65 10.68
C VAL A 221 -19.13 24.19 10.41
N ARG A 222 -18.71 23.47 11.45
CA ARG A 222 -18.63 22.01 11.39
C ARG A 222 -20.00 21.49 10.97
N PRO A 223 -20.11 20.61 9.95
CA PRO A 223 -21.39 20.01 9.65
C PRO A 223 -21.89 19.29 10.89
N ALA A 224 -22.99 19.76 11.42
CA ALA A 224 -23.56 19.38 12.72
C ALA A 224 -24.32 18.05 12.67
N VAL A 225 -23.87 17.07 11.91
CA VAL A 225 -24.40 15.72 11.95
C VAL A 225 -23.29 14.81 12.41
N ALA A 226 -23.32 14.44 13.70
CA ALA A 226 -22.56 13.32 14.21
C ALA A 226 -23.10 12.03 13.54
N GLU A 227 -22.69 11.80 12.30
CA GLU A 227 -22.94 10.51 11.67
C GLU A 227 -22.35 9.43 12.55
N HIS A 228 -23.11 8.36 12.79
CA HIS A 228 -22.65 7.21 13.53
C HIS A 228 -21.29 6.76 13.01
N ALA A 229 -20.31 6.51 13.89
CA ALA A 229 -18.92 6.23 13.52
C ALA A 229 -18.76 5.11 12.47
N LEU A 230 -19.74 4.23 12.35
CA LEU A 230 -19.79 3.12 11.40
C LEU A 230 -20.69 3.38 10.18
N ALA A 231 -21.25 4.59 10.02
CA ALA A 231 -22.18 4.89 8.92
C ALA A 231 -21.53 4.67 7.54
N PHE A 232 -20.23 4.94 7.41
CA PHE A 232 -19.48 4.74 6.17
C PHE A 232 -19.44 3.27 5.71
N LEU A 233 -19.55 2.29 6.64
CA LEU A 233 -19.61 0.85 6.29
C LEU A 233 -20.91 0.47 5.57
N ARG A 234 -21.95 1.31 5.61
CA ARG A 234 -23.18 1.12 4.83
C ARG A 234 -23.00 1.55 3.37
N LEU A 235 -21.89 2.19 3.03
CA LEU A 235 -21.61 2.64 1.68
C LEU A 235 -21.09 1.48 0.83
N PRO A 236 -21.82 1.04 -0.21
CA PRO A 236 -21.35 -0.04 -1.08
C PRO A 236 -20.02 0.27 -1.79
N SER A 237 -19.71 1.57 -2.00
CA SER A 237 -18.43 2.00 -2.57
C SER A 237 -17.23 1.63 -1.71
N VAL A 238 -17.38 1.62 -0.38
CA VAL A 238 -16.31 1.22 0.56
C VAL A 238 -15.99 -0.27 0.37
N TRP A 239 -17.00 -1.12 0.32
CA TRP A 239 -16.83 -2.57 0.14
C TRP A 239 -16.34 -2.94 -1.27
N LEU A 240 -16.74 -2.19 -2.29
CA LEU A 240 -16.20 -2.38 -3.64
C LEU A 240 -14.71 -2.00 -3.70
N CYS A 241 -14.31 -0.92 -3.03
CA CYS A 241 -12.90 -0.55 -2.92
C CYS A 241 -12.10 -1.58 -2.09
N PHE A 242 -12.64 -2.08 -0.98
CA PHE A 242 -12.07 -3.18 -0.22
C PHE A 242 -11.87 -4.43 -1.10
N SER A 243 -12.93 -4.85 -1.83
CA SER A 243 -12.86 -6.02 -2.72
C SER A 243 -11.83 -5.83 -3.83
N PHE A 244 -11.69 -4.61 -4.34
CA PHE A 244 -10.65 -4.29 -5.31
C PHE A 244 -9.25 -4.56 -4.76
N PHE A 245 -8.97 -4.10 -3.52
CA PHE A 245 -7.70 -4.37 -2.86
C PHE A 245 -7.48 -5.85 -2.60
N PHE A 246 -8.50 -6.51 -2.06
CA PHE A 246 -8.49 -7.95 -1.82
C PHE A 246 -8.06 -8.73 -3.06
N PHE A 247 -8.74 -8.52 -4.19
CA PHE A 247 -8.44 -9.25 -5.42
C PHE A 247 -7.09 -8.86 -6.02
N SER A 248 -6.76 -7.57 -6.04
CA SER A 248 -5.45 -7.10 -6.55
C SER A 248 -4.30 -7.68 -5.75
N THR A 249 -4.46 -7.78 -4.44
CA THR A 249 -3.41 -8.27 -3.55
C THR A 249 -3.35 -9.79 -3.53
N ALA A 250 -4.48 -10.49 -3.68
CA ALA A 250 -4.47 -11.93 -3.90
C ALA A 250 -3.66 -12.29 -5.16
N ALA A 251 -3.85 -11.53 -6.27
CA ALA A 251 -3.02 -11.70 -7.47
C ALA A 251 -1.54 -11.42 -7.20
N LEU A 252 -1.24 -10.38 -6.43
CA LEU A 252 0.13 -10.06 -6.05
C LEU A 252 0.77 -11.14 -5.19
N ALA A 253 0.04 -11.70 -4.21
CA ALA A 253 0.49 -12.80 -3.36
C ALA A 253 0.83 -14.05 -4.20
N ALA A 254 0.02 -14.36 -5.22
CA ALA A 254 0.30 -15.43 -6.16
C ALA A 254 1.66 -15.25 -6.86
N ILE A 255 1.92 -14.05 -7.38
CA ILE A 255 3.15 -13.78 -8.11
C ILE A 255 4.36 -13.72 -7.16
N GLN A 256 4.25 -13.00 -6.04
CA GLN A 256 5.37 -12.84 -5.10
C GLN A 256 5.80 -14.17 -4.47
N SER A 257 4.86 -15.02 -4.09
CA SER A 257 5.18 -16.22 -3.31
C SER A 257 5.29 -17.47 -4.17
N PHE A 258 4.57 -17.55 -5.28
CA PHE A 258 4.39 -18.81 -6.00
C PHE A 258 4.75 -18.77 -7.49
N ALA A 259 5.00 -17.62 -8.10
CA ALA A 259 5.44 -17.57 -9.50
C ALA A 259 6.77 -18.29 -9.71
N GLY A 260 7.71 -18.18 -8.77
CA GLY A 260 8.99 -18.88 -8.85
C GLY A 260 8.85 -20.40 -8.94
N PRO A 261 8.25 -21.05 -7.93
CA PRO A 261 7.96 -22.50 -7.97
C PRO A 261 7.12 -22.93 -9.18
N SER A 262 6.14 -22.10 -9.60
CA SER A 262 5.28 -22.40 -10.75
C SER A 262 6.07 -22.37 -12.06
N LEU A 263 6.90 -21.37 -12.29
CA LEU A 263 7.77 -21.27 -13.47
C LEU A 263 8.78 -22.41 -13.51
N ALA A 264 9.34 -22.79 -12.36
CA ALA A 264 10.24 -23.93 -12.28
C ALA A 264 9.54 -25.24 -12.69
N ARG A 265 8.31 -25.46 -12.21
CA ARG A 265 7.53 -26.69 -12.55
C ARG A 265 6.99 -26.70 -13.97
N LEU A 266 6.51 -25.55 -14.50
CA LEU A 266 5.91 -25.48 -15.85
C LEU A 266 6.95 -25.40 -16.97
N TYR A 267 8.03 -24.69 -16.72
CA TYR A 267 8.98 -24.28 -17.76
C TYR A 267 10.43 -24.75 -17.50
N GLY A 268 10.68 -25.47 -16.40
CA GLY A 268 12.00 -25.95 -16.03
C GLY A 268 13.01 -24.84 -15.71
N LEU A 269 12.55 -23.64 -15.37
CA LEU A 269 13.44 -22.50 -15.10
C LEU A 269 14.21 -22.68 -13.78
N PRO A 270 15.52 -22.40 -13.75
CA PRO A 270 16.31 -22.48 -12.52
C PRO A 270 15.91 -21.38 -11.53
N ALA A 271 16.17 -21.63 -10.24
CA ALA A 271 15.78 -20.75 -9.14
C ALA A 271 16.30 -19.30 -9.29
N SER A 272 17.53 -19.14 -9.80
CA SER A 272 18.11 -17.81 -10.06
C SER A 272 17.33 -17.00 -11.09
N VAL A 273 16.84 -17.66 -12.15
CA VAL A 273 16.02 -17.02 -13.18
C VAL A 273 14.64 -16.68 -12.63
N THR A 274 14.00 -17.60 -11.91
CA THR A 274 12.67 -17.36 -11.35
C THR A 274 12.68 -16.25 -10.29
N ALA A 275 13.74 -16.15 -9.47
CA ALA A 275 13.94 -15.04 -8.55
C ALA A 275 14.08 -13.69 -9.31
N ALA A 276 14.89 -13.68 -10.41
CA ALA A 276 15.01 -12.50 -11.25
C ALA A 276 13.69 -12.09 -11.90
N VAL A 277 12.83 -13.04 -12.27
CA VAL A 277 11.48 -12.77 -12.80
C VAL A 277 10.60 -12.07 -11.77
N VAL A 278 10.56 -12.54 -10.53
CA VAL A 278 9.76 -11.92 -9.46
C VAL A 278 10.28 -10.51 -9.14
N THR A 279 11.60 -10.36 -9.03
CA THR A 279 12.23 -9.03 -8.87
C THR A 279 11.88 -8.12 -10.04
N GLY A 280 11.95 -8.64 -11.28
CA GLY A 280 11.57 -7.93 -12.50
C GLY A 280 10.10 -7.46 -12.45
N TYR A 281 9.19 -8.31 -11.97
CA TYR A 281 7.79 -7.94 -11.79
C TYR A 281 7.64 -6.73 -10.86
N MET A 282 8.36 -6.70 -9.73
CA MET A 282 8.33 -5.58 -8.79
C MET A 282 8.90 -4.30 -9.38
N LEU A 283 10.03 -4.38 -10.10
CA LEU A 283 10.65 -3.23 -10.77
C LEU A 283 9.76 -2.70 -11.91
N CYS A 284 9.21 -3.59 -12.73
CA CYS A 284 8.22 -3.22 -13.75
C CYS A 284 6.97 -2.58 -13.13
N GLY A 285 6.53 -3.07 -11.97
CA GLY A 285 5.46 -2.46 -11.19
C GLY A 285 5.79 -1.03 -10.74
N ALA A 286 7.00 -0.80 -10.25
CA ALA A 286 7.47 0.54 -9.89
C ALA A 286 7.49 1.49 -11.11
N LEU A 287 7.99 1.02 -12.26
CA LEU A 287 7.96 1.79 -13.52
C LEU A 287 6.52 2.10 -13.96
N GLY A 288 5.62 1.12 -13.85
CA GLY A 288 4.19 1.30 -14.09
C GLY A 288 3.58 2.37 -13.19
N MET A 289 3.93 2.39 -11.89
CA MET A 289 3.45 3.42 -10.96
C MET A 289 3.92 4.82 -11.32
N VAL A 290 5.17 4.97 -11.78
CA VAL A 290 5.68 6.25 -12.30
C VAL A 290 4.83 6.72 -13.47
N ALA A 291 4.63 5.86 -14.47
CA ALA A 291 3.80 6.18 -15.64
C ALA A 291 2.35 6.49 -15.24
N GLY A 292 1.77 5.72 -14.32
CA GLY A 292 0.44 5.91 -13.77
C GLY A 292 0.28 7.25 -13.04
N GLY A 293 1.31 7.69 -12.30
CA GLY A 293 1.33 8.98 -11.62
C GLY A 293 1.24 10.18 -12.59
N PHE A 294 1.92 10.10 -13.73
CA PHE A 294 1.78 11.11 -14.80
C PHE A 294 0.44 11.02 -15.53
N LEU A 295 -0.12 9.83 -15.64
CA LEU A 295 -1.35 9.58 -16.36
C LEU A 295 -2.59 10.01 -15.55
N VAL A 296 -2.60 9.78 -14.24
CA VAL A 296 -3.77 10.00 -13.37
C VAL A 296 -4.31 11.43 -13.39
N GLY A 297 -3.44 12.41 -13.59
CA GLY A 297 -3.83 13.83 -13.72
C GLY A 297 -4.39 14.22 -15.09
N ARG A 298 -4.27 13.34 -16.10
CA ARG A 298 -4.65 13.59 -17.50
C ARG A 298 -5.88 12.81 -17.94
N VAL A 299 -6.33 11.85 -17.15
CA VAL A 299 -7.46 10.98 -17.48
C VAL A 299 -8.68 11.34 -16.63
N GLU A 300 -9.84 11.43 -17.26
CA GLU A 300 -11.10 11.68 -16.55
C GLU A 300 -11.65 10.41 -15.90
N ARG A 301 -11.51 9.26 -16.58
CA ARG A 301 -12.08 7.97 -16.20
C ARG A 301 -10.99 7.03 -15.68
N LEU A 302 -10.74 7.12 -14.38
CA LEU A 302 -9.73 6.33 -13.69
C LEU A 302 -9.99 4.82 -13.78
N GLU A 303 -11.28 4.44 -13.73
CA GLU A 303 -11.72 3.03 -13.85
C GLU A 303 -11.36 2.41 -15.20
N LYS A 304 -11.33 3.20 -16.28
CA LYS A 304 -10.87 2.71 -17.60
C LYS A 304 -9.38 2.43 -17.63
N THR A 305 -8.58 3.30 -17.03
CA THR A 305 -7.12 3.09 -16.92
C THR A 305 -6.82 1.81 -16.17
N ILE A 306 -7.50 1.61 -15.03
CA ILE A 306 -7.39 0.38 -14.23
C ILE A 306 -7.80 -0.83 -15.08
N ALA A 307 -8.95 -0.76 -15.76
CA ALA A 307 -9.46 -1.86 -16.55
C ALA A 307 -8.50 -2.27 -17.67
N VAL A 308 -8.01 -1.33 -18.46
CA VAL A 308 -7.08 -1.63 -19.57
C VAL A 308 -5.78 -2.23 -19.04
N ALA A 309 -5.18 -1.58 -18.03
CA ALA A 309 -3.88 -1.99 -17.52
C ALA A 309 -3.92 -3.37 -16.84
N MET A 310 -4.90 -3.61 -15.96
CA MET A 310 -5.01 -4.88 -15.25
C MET A 310 -5.52 -6.02 -16.14
N THR A 311 -6.41 -5.74 -17.11
CA THR A 311 -6.85 -6.76 -18.08
C THR A 311 -5.69 -7.18 -18.98
N ALA A 312 -4.85 -6.25 -19.42
CA ALA A 312 -3.64 -6.58 -20.19
C ALA A 312 -2.70 -7.48 -19.37
N SER A 313 -2.43 -7.14 -18.11
CA SER A 313 -1.63 -8.00 -17.22
C SER A 313 -2.27 -9.38 -17.01
N GLY A 314 -3.59 -9.43 -16.79
CA GLY A 314 -4.33 -10.69 -16.65
C GLY A 314 -4.24 -11.56 -17.90
N ALA A 315 -4.39 -10.97 -19.09
CA ALA A 315 -4.26 -11.70 -20.37
C ALA A 315 -2.86 -12.28 -20.55
N VAL A 316 -1.81 -11.52 -20.19
CA VAL A 316 -0.43 -12.00 -20.22
C VAL A 316 -0.23 -13.18 -19.26
N LEU A 317 -0.76 -13.11 -18.03
CA LEU A 317 -0.67 -14.20 -17.05
C LEU A 317 -1.46 -15.45 -17.50
N LEU A 318 -2.62 -15.28 -18.15
CA LEU A 318 -3.35 -16.40 -18.75
C LEU A 318 -2.55 -17.06 -19.86
N LEU A 319 -1.87 -16.28 -20.70
CA LEU A 319 -0.98 -16.82 -21.73
C LEU A 319 0.17 -17.62 -21.12
N VAL A 320 0.77 -17.13 -20.04
CA VAL A 320 1.79 -17.87 -19.28
C VAL A 320 1.23 -19.15 -18.67
N ALA A 321 0.00 -19.14 -18.17
CA ALA A 321 -0.64 -20.32 -17.61
C ALA A 321 -0.84 -21.49 -18.61
N THR A 322 -0.82 -21.21 -19.93
CA THR A 322 -0.98 -22.25 -20.96
C THR A 322 0.18 -23.25 -21.03
N GLY A 323 1.37 -22.88 -20.54
CA GLY A 323 2.57 -23.72 -20.59
C GLY A 323 3.20 -23.88 -21.99
N VAL A 324 2.69 -23.20 -23.04
CA VAL A 324 3.14 -23.38 -24.44
C VAL A 324 4.32 -22.46 -24.82
N LEU A 325 4.66 -21.48 -23.99
CA LEU A 325 5.70 -20.51 -24.28
C LEU A 325 7.12 -21.07 -24.03
N PRO A 326 8.15 -20.58 -24.72
CA PRO A 326 9.52 -20.78 -24.26
C PRO A 326 9.72 -20.22 -22.85
N GLY A 327 10.42 -20.94 -21.97
CA GLY A 327 10.50 -20.61 -20.54
C GLY A 327 10.98 -19.19 -20.24
N LEU A 328 12.05 -18.71 -20.92
CA LEU A 328 12.55 -17.34 -20.75
C LEU A 328 11.53 -16.29 -21.21
N ALA A 329 10.78 -16.56 -22.27
CA ALA A 329 9.72 -15.66 -22.73
C ALA A 329 8.57 -15.61 -21.72
N ALA A 330 8.16 -16.76 -21.17
CA ALA A 330 7.17 -16.82 -20.09
C ALA A 330 7.62 -16.00 -18.86
N GLY A 331 8.88 -16.15 -18.43
CA GLY A 331 9.46 -15.35 -17.35
C GLY A 331 9.45 -13.85 -17.65
N ALA A 332 9.88 -13.44 -18.83
CA ALA A 332 9.87 -12.04 -19.26
C ALA A 332 8.44 -11.46 -19.27
N LEU A 333 7.46 -12.22 -19.75
CA LEU A 333 6.06 -11.82 -19.75
C LEU A 333 5.49 -11.66 -18.32
N VAL A 334 5.82 -12.57 -17.40
CA VAL A 334 5.46 -12.40 -15.99
C VAL A 334 6.04 -11.10 -15.44
N ALA A 335 7.33 -10.83 -15.66
CA ALA A 335 7.96 -9.58 -15.21
C ALA A 335 7.25 -8.34 -15.80
N LEU A 336 6.97 -8.34 -17.11
CA LEU A 336 6.30 -7.22 -17.80
C LEU A 336 4.85 -7.00 -17.34
N ALA A 337 4.14 -8.06 -16.90
CA ALA A 337 2.81 -7.94 -16.34
C ALA A 337 2.78 -6.99 -15.11
N GLY A 338 3.90 -6.81 -14.42
CA GLY A 338 4.07 -5.84 -13.36
C GLY A 338 3.77 -4.39 -13.79
N ILE A 339 4.08 -4.02 -15.05
CA ILE A 339 3.83 -2.66 -15.56
C ILE A 339 2.34 -2.30 -15.44
N GLY A 340 1.45 -3.18 -15.89
CA GLY A 340 0.02 -2.89 -15.88
C GLY A 340 -0.56 -2.84 -14.46
N THR A 341 -0.14 -3.73 -13.57
CA THR A 341 -0.57 -3.69 -12.16
C THR A 341 -0.08 -2.42 -11.45
N GLY A 342 1.16 -2.00 -11.71
CA GLY A 342 1.72 -0.75 -11.20
C GLY A 342 1.03 0.49 -11.74
N LEU A 343 0.77 0.55 -13.05
CA LEU A 343 0.11 1.68 -13.73
C LEU A 343 -1.30 1.93 -13.19
N ALA A 344 -2.01 0.87 -12.77
CA ALA A 344 -3.32 0.97 -12.14
C ALA A 344 -3.28 1.63 -10.75
N GLY A 345 -2.14 1.57 -10.03
CA GLY A 345 -2.02 1.99 -8.63
C GLY A 345 -2.49 3.42 -8.34
N PRO A 346 -1.88 4.46 -8.94
CA PRO A 346 -2.27 5.86 -8.69
C PRO A 346 -3.73 6.16 -9.05
N SER A 347 -4.25 5.53 -10.13
CA SER A 347 -5.66 5.66 -10.52
C SER A 347 -6.60 5.05 -9.48
N ARG A 348 -6.22 3.91 -8.92
CA ARG A 348 -6.90 3.24 -7.82
C ARG A 348 -7.01 4.14 -6.59
N ASP A 349 -5.90 4.69 -6.12
CA ASP A 349 -5.85 5.48 -4.90
C ASP A 349 -6.64 6.79 -5.06
N MET A 350 -6.62 7.38 -6.26
CA MET A 350 -7.44 8.54 -6.58
C MET A 350 -8.94 8.18 -6.66
N LEU A 351 -9.29 6.99 -7.15
CA LEU A 351 -10.68 6.52 -7.19
C LEU A 351 -11.26 6.35 -5.78
N ILE A 352 -10.47 5.79 -4.84
CA ILE A 352 -10.85 5.67 -3.43
C ILE A 352 -11.07 7.05 -2.81
N LYS A 353 -10.17 8.00 -3.08
CA LYS A 353 -10.32 9.37 -2.61
C LYS A 353 -11.65 9.99 -3.06
N ARG A 354 -12.04 9.78 -4.33
CA ARG A 354 -13.32 10.27 -4.87
C ARG A 354 -14.54 9.56 -4.25
N ALA A 355 -14.39 8.32 -3.82
CA ALA A 355 -15.45 7.52 -3.20
C ALA A 355 -15.61 7.78 -1.70
N ALA A 356 -14.58 8.30 -1.01
CA ALA A 356 -14.60 8.58 0.41
C ALA A 356 -15.51 9.77 0.77
N PRO A 357 -16.34 9.67 1.84
CA PRO A 357 -17.12 10.80 2.33
C PRO A 357 -16.21 11.82 3.05
N PRO A 358 -16.57 13.12 3.05
CA PRO A 358 -15.85 14.15 3.80
C PRO A 358 -15.76 13.81 5.30
N GLY A 359 -14.61 14.02 5.92
CA GLY A 359 -14.41 13.84 7.36
C GLY A 359 -14.17 12.40 7.83
N ALA A 360 -14.23 11.40 6.94
CA ALA A 360 -14.03 9.99 7.29
C ALA A 360 -12.82 9.37 6.54
N THR A 361 -11.85 10.18 6.14
CA THR A 361 -10.73 9.73 5.29
C THR A 361 -9.94 8.59 5.94
N GLY A 362 -9.51 8.74 7.20
CA GLY A 362 -8.72 7.72 7.90
C GLY A 362 -9.47 6.40 8.04
N ARG A 363 -10.76 6.44 8.44
CA ARG A 363 -11.60 5.25 8.60
C ARG A 363 -11.84 4.51 7.28
N VAL A 364 -12.13 5.27 6.21
CA VAL A 364 -12.34 4.69 4.87
C VAL A 364 -11.05 4.05 4.35
N TYR A 365 -9.92 4.76 4.42
CA TYR A 365 -8.65 4.19 4.00
C TYR A 365 -8.26 2.98 4.86
N GLY A 366 -8.41 3.04 6.20
CA GLY A 366 -8.14 1.90 7.06
C GLY A 366 -8.94 0.66 6.67
N THR A 367 -10.26 0.81 6.47
CA THR A 367 -11.12 -0.32 6.08
C THR A 367 -10.81 -0.80 4.66
N VAL A 368 -10.62 0.08 3.70
CA VAL A 368 -10.37 -0.29 2.31
C VAL A 368 -9.02 -0.99 2.16
N TYR A 369 -7.98 -0.47 2.81
CA TYR A 369 -6.64 -1.04 2.73
C TYR A 369 -6.46 -2.31 3.55
N SER A 370 -7.31 -2.60 4.55
CA SER A 370 -7.29 -3.92 5.20
C SER A 370 -7.63 -5.05 4.22
N GLY A 371 -8.29 -4.74 3.10
CA GLY A 371 -8.46 -5.67 1.98
C GLY A 371 -7.14 -6.17 1.41
N LEU A 372 -6.07 -5.36 1.48
CA LEU A 372 -4.71 -5.75 1.09
C LEU A 372 -4.20 -6.89 1.99
N ASP A 373 -4.25 -6.70 3.30
CA ASP A 373 -3.78 -7.71 4.25
C ASP A 373 -4.61 -9.00 4.17
N VAL A 374 -5.94 -8.88 4.03
CA VAL A 374 -6.83 -10.03 3.86
C VAL A 374 -6.53 -10.76 2.54
N GLY A 375 -6.22 -10.04 1.47
CA GLY A 375 -5.83 -10.61 0.19
C GLY A 375 -4.53 -11.43 0.28
N PHE A 376 -3.51 -10.92 0.98
CA PHE A 376 -2.29 -11.68 1.25
C PHE A 376 -2.55 -12.89 2.16
N ALA A 377 -3.25 -12.68 3.27
CA ALA A 377 -3.50 -13.72 4.25
C ALA A 377 -4.29 -14.91 3.69
N THR A 378 -5.21 -14.67 2.75
CA THR A 378 -6.05 -15.70 2.13
C THR A 378 -5.50 -16.21 0.81
N GLY A 379 -4.84 -15.36 0.03
CA GLY A 379 -4.29 -15.73 -1.27
C GLY A 379 -3.16 -16.75 -1.14
N ALA A 380 -2.25 -16.56 -0.19
CA ALA A 380 -1.11 -17.44 -0.03
C ALA A 380 -1.49 -18.92 0.21
N PRO A 381 -2.41 -19.27 1.12
CA PRO A 381 -2.86 -20.65 1.29
C PRO A 381 -3.54 -21.23 0.05
N VAL A 382 -4.34 -20.42 -0.65
CA VAL A 382 -5.05 -20.87 -1.87
C VAL A 382 -4.05 -21.24 -2.96
N PHE A 383 -3.10 -20.37 -3.26
CA PHE A 383 -2.12 -20.60 -4.31
C PHE A 383 -1.08 -21.67 -3.92
N GLY A 384 -0.72 -21.77 -2.64
CA GLY A 384 0.10 -22.85 -2.12
C GLY A 384 -0.57 -24.21 -2.31
N SER A 385 -1.86 -24.31 -1.97
CA SER A 385 -2.67 -25.53 -2.19
C SER A 385 -2.72 -25.96 -3.66
N LEU A 386 -2.84 -25.00 -4.61
CA LEU A 386 -2.79 -25.33 -6.04
C LEU A 386 -1.46 -25.99 -6.44
N LEU A 387 -0.34 -25.48 -5.91
CA LEU A 387 0.98 -26.07 -6.15
C LEU A 387 1.11 -27.46 -5.52
N ASP A 388 0.63 -27.65 -4.30
CA ASP A 388 0.68 -28.94 -3.61
C ASP A 388 -0.13 -30.01 -4.32
N HIS A 389 -1.24 -29.61 -4.98
CA HIS A 389 -2.06 -30.49 -5.83
C HIS A 389 -1.53 -30.66 -7.26
N GLY A 390 -0.32 -30.18 -7.57
CA GLY A 390 0.29 -30.34 -8.89
C GLY A 390 -0.32 -29.46 -9.99
N LEU A 391 -0.92 -28.33 -9.63
CA LEU A 391 -1.54 -27.36 -10.55
C LEU A 391 -0.76 -26.03 -10.65
N PRO A 392 0.52 -26.02 -11.08
CA PRO A 392 1.33 -24.81 -11.15
C PRO A 392 0.76 -23.74 -12.09
N GLN A 393 0.07 -24.13 -13.18
CA GLN A 393 -0.65 -23.21 -14.06
C GLN A 393 -1.78 -22.45 -13.34
N GLY A 394 -2.37 -23.04 -12.30
CA GLY A 394 -3.43 -22.46 -11.50
C GLY A 394 -2.99 -21.18 -10.77
N VAL A 395 -1.71 -21.04 -10.48
CA VAL A 395 -1.16 -19.82 -9.87
C VAL A 395 -1.32 -18.61 -10.81
N PHE A 396 -0.94 -18.75 -12.08
CA PHE A 396 -1.06 -17.67 -13.07
C PHE A 396 -2.50 -17.44 -13.49
N ALA A 397 -3.27 -18.50 -13.71
CA ALA A 397 -4.69 -18.42 -14.05
C ALA A 397 -5.51 -17.79 -12.92
N GLY A 398 -5.26 -18.18 -11.67
CA GLY A 398 -5.90 -17.60 -10.48
C GLY A 398 -5.50 -16.14 -10.25
N ALA A 399 -4.22 -15.78 -10.47
CA ALA A 399 -3.80 -14.39 -10.43
C ALA A 399 -4.53 -13.54 -11.49
N ALA A 400 -4.64 -14.05 -12.72
CA ALA A 400 -5.38 -13.37 -13.79
C ALA A 400 -6.86 -13.21 -13.45
N LEU A 401 -7.52 -14.25 -12.93
CA LEU A 401 -8.90 -14.18 -12.46
C LEU A 401 -9.07 -13.12 -11.37
N ALA A 402 -8.17 -13.08 -10.39
CA ALA A 402 -8.20 -12.10 -9.32
C ALA A 402 -8.04 -10.66 -9.88
N LEU A 403 -7.13 -10.43 -10.85
CA LEU A 403 -7.02 -9.13 -11.52
C LEU A 403 -8.33 -8.74 -12.23
N LEU A 404 -8.98 -9.65 -12.95
CA LEU A 404 -10.24 -9.40 -13.65
C LEU A 404 -11.39 -9.11 -12.68
N LEU A 405 -11.47 -9.81 -11.54
CA LEU A 405 -12.42 -9.49 -10.48
C LEU A 405 -12.14 -8.11 -9.87
N GLY A 406 -10.87 -7.73 -9.73
CA GLY A 406 -10.47 -6.37 -9.36
C GLY A 406 -10.96 -5.33 -10.38
N VAL A 407 -10.82 -5.59 -11.67
CA VAL A 407 -11.34 -4.72 -12.74
C VAL A 407 -12.85 -4.54 -12.63
N ALA A 408 -13.59 -5.63 -12.42
CA ALA A 408 -15.05 -5.59 -12.26
C ALA A 408 -15.46 -4.71 -11.06
N THR A 409 -14.79 -4.85 -9.92
CA THR A 409 -15.06 -4.01 -8.74
C THR A 409 -14.72 -2.53 -8.98
N ALA A 410 -13.60 -2.22 -9.64
CA ALA A 410 -13.24 -0.85 -10.01
C ALA A 410 -14.26 -0.21 -10.96
N GLY A 411 -14.75 -0.96 -11.93
CA GLY A 411 -15.81 -0.51 -12.84
C GLY A 411 -17.11 -0.14 -12.11
N LEU A 412 -17.53 -0.98 -11.16
CA LEU A 412 -18.70 -0.72 -10.32
C LEU A 412 -18.54 0.53 -9.45
N VAL A 413 -17.33 0.79 -8.91
CA VAL A 413 -17.02 2.03 -8.18
C VAL A 413 -17.16 3.23 -9.10
N GLY A 414 -16.57 3.17 -10.30
CA GLY A 414 -16.62 4.24 -11.29
C GLY A 414 -18.06 4.63 -11.69
N VAL A 415 -18.92 3.64 -11.92
CA VAL A 415 -20.36 3.88 -12.20
C VAL A 415 -21.04 4.60 -11.04
N ARG A 416 -20.83 4.16 -9.78
CA ARG A 416 -21.45 4.78 -8.60
C ARG A 416 -20.97 6.22 -8.36
N VAL A 417 -19.66 6.46 -8.52
CA VAL A 417 -19.09 7.82 -8.44
C VAL A 417 -19.70 8.75 -9.49
N SER A 418 -19.84 8.26 -10.72
CA SER A 418 -20.44 9.03 -11.82
C SER A 418 -21.92 9.35 -11.59
N VAL A 419 -22.69 8.39 -11.08
CA VAL A 419 -24.12 8.60 -10.74
C VAL A 419 -24.27 9.64 -9.64
N ARG A 420 -23.45 9.56 -8.58
CA ARG A 420 -23.47 10.54 -7.49
C ARG A 420 -23.09 11.95 -7.95
N ALA A 421 -22.08 12.08 -8.82
CA ALA A 421 -21.68 13.37 -9.39
C ALA A 421 -22.78 14.00 -10.23
N ARG A 422 -23.52 13.21 -11.03
CA ARG A 422 -24.66 13.69 -11.82
C ARG A 422 -25.84 14.13 -10.94
N ALA A 423 -26.13 13.38 -9.87
CA ALA A 423 -27.20 13.74 -8.93
C ALA A 423 -26.91 15.08 -8.21
N LEU A 424 -25.64 15.35 -7.89
CA LEU A 424 -25.23 16.63 -7.29
C LEU A 424 -25.17 17.81 -8.28
N ALA A 425 -24.97 17.55 -9.57
CA ALA A 425 -24.94 18.58 -10.62
C ALA A 425 -26.34 18.91 -11.17
N GLY A 426 -27.33 18.06 -10.91
CA GLY A 426 -28.74 18.27 -11.29
C GLY A 426 -29.64 18.76 -10.13
N ALA A 427 -29.09 18.95 -8.93
CA ALA A 427 -29.71 19.55 -7.77
C ALA A 427 -29.17 20.96 -7.52
#